data_02a466dfbb3c682ff8f792524a180318
#
_entry.id   02a466dfbb3c682ff8f792524a180318
#
_cell.length_a   1.000
_cell.length_b   1.000
_cell.length_c   1.000
_cell.angle_alpha   90.00
_cell.angle_beta   90.00
_cell.angle_gamma   90.00
#
_symmetry.space_group_name_H-M   'P 1'
#
loop_
_entity.id
_entity.type
_entity.pdbx_description
1 polymer ?
#
loop_
_entity_poly.entity_id
_entity_poly.type
_entity_poly.pdbx_seq_one_letter_code
_entity_poly.pdbx_strand_id
1 'polypeptide(L)'
;AGQKVSNDDVVVENPKITDLQVKLLNDNIISPDQDISFEISYNVNEDIETYIAFSLTDIDRGIWIYNDNSFDSPTETKGHKSLIYRCSLAAINNIKLKLQVTILGDSREMLAFASESNAPIIMINRDDIASDDFSAVDSAAGLIHRNGEWKIEG
;
A
#
# COMPACT_ATOMS: atom_id res chain seq x y z
N ALA A 1 -10.93 15.45 -6.37
CA ALA A 1 -11.11 15.56 -6.43
C ALA A 1 -11.13 16.10 -6.44
N GLY A 2 -11.23 16.45 -6.32
CA GLY A 2 -11.43 16.77 -6.13
C GLY A 2 -12.12 16.61 -6.02
N GLN A 3 -12.23 17.76 -6.83
CA GLN A 3 -13.08 16.84 -6.33
C GLN A 3 -12.41 15.57 -6.40
N LYS A 4 -12.11 15.23 -5.46
CA LYS A 4 -11.76 13.93 -5.50
C LYS A 4 -12.93 13.17 -5.94
N VAL A 5 -12.80 12.51 -6.95
CA VAL A 5 -13.71 11.47 -7.19
C VAL A 5 -13.22 10.35 -6.35
N SER A 6 -13.71 10.33 -5.21
CA SER A 6 -13.54 9.18 -4.39
C SER A 6 -14.82 8.39 -4.44
N ASN A 7 -14.79 7.23 -3.85
CA ASN A 7 -16.00 6.44 -3.70
C ASN A 7 -17.06 7.16 -2.89
N ASP A 8 -16.63 8.13 -2.08
CA ASP A 8 -17.54 8.90 -1.27
C ASP A 8 -18.44 9.80 -2.11
N ASP A 9 -17.99 10.16 -3.30
CA ASP A 9 -18.70 11.07 -4.16
C ASP A 9 -19.53 10.38 -5.23
N VAL A 10 -19.42 9.08 -5.33
CA VAL A 10 -20.14 8.28 -6.32
C VAL A 10 -21.19 7.46 -5.61
N VAL A 11 -22.45 7.72 -5.93
CA VAL A 11 -23.54 6.91 -5.41
C VAL A 11 -23.84 5.82 -6.43
N VAL A 12 -23.59 4.60 -6.02
CA VAL A 12 -23.84 3.41 -6.83
C VAL A 12 -25.03 2.68 -6.25
N GLU A 13 -26.07 2.50 -7.06
CA GLU A 13 -27.22 1.72 -6.65
C GLU A 13 -26.81 0.24 -6.64
N ASN A 14 -27.08 -0.45 -5.53
CA ASN A 14 -26.72 -1.84 -5.34
C ASN A 14 -25.22 -2.13 -5.57
N PRO A 15 -24.37 -1.46 -4.82
CA PRO A 15 -22.93 -1.68 -4.99
C PRO A 15 -22.56 -3.12 -4.64
N LYS A 16 -21.65 -3.68 -5.41
CA LYS A 16 -21.17 -5.03 -5.16
C LYS A 16 -20.24 -5.11 -3.94
N ILE A 17 -19.55 -4.02 -3.67
CA ILE A 17 -18.60 -3.92 -2.55
C ILE A 17 -18.99 -2.73 -1.69
N THR A 18 -19.00 -2.95 -0.38
CA THR A 18 -19.23 -1.88 0.60
C THR A 18 -18.20 -1.97 1.73
N ASP A 19 -18.04 -0.88 2.47
CA ASP A 19 -17.23 -0.82 3.69
C ASP A 19 -15.77 -1.22 3.49
N LEU A 20 -15.16 -0.77 2.40
CA LEU A 20 -13.73 -1.01 2.18
C LEU A 20 -12.93 -0.18 3.17
N GLN A 21 -12.12 -0.87 3.96
CA GLN A 21 -11.23 -0.26 4.94
C GLN A 21 -9.84 -0.88 4.82
N VAL A 22 -8.83 -0.04 5.00
CA VAL A 22 -7.43 -0.47 5.00
C VAL A 22 -6.80 0.04 6.28
N LYS A 23 -6.24 -0.87 7.06
CA LYS A 23 -5.66 -0.56 8.36
C LYS A 23 -4.22 -1.03 8.42
N LEU A 24 -3.31 -0.12 8.74
CA LEU A 24 -1.92 -0.47 8.99
C LEU A 24 -1.83 -1.14 10.35
N LEU A 25 -1.16 -2.29 10.39
CA LEU A 25 -1.00 -3.06 11.64
C LEU A 25 0.31 -2.72 12.36
N ASN A 26 1.20 -2.00 11.72
CA ASN A 26 2.43 -1.50 12.31
C ASN A 26 2.18 -0.18 13.05
N ASP A 27 3.21 0.28 13.77
CA ASP A 27 3.25 1.65 14.27
C ASP A 27 3.40 2.63 13.11
N ASN A 28 3.18 3.92 13.36
CA ASN A 28 3.20 4.94 12.31
C ASN A 28 4.55 5.03 11.60
N ILE A 29 5.64 4.78 12.31
CA ILE A 29 6.98 4.78 11.75
C ILE A 29 7.52 3.37 11.83
N ILE A 30 7.97 2.85 10.71
CA ILE A 30 8.40 1.46 10.58
C ILE A 30 9.90 1.44 10.34
N SER A 31 10.60 0.56 11.07
CA SER A 31 12.00 0.25 10.78
C SER A 31 12.08 -0.62 9.53
N PRO A 32 13.11 -0.47 8.68
CA PRO A 32 13.26 -1.32 7.49
C PRO A 32 13.39 -2.81 7.79
N ASP A 33 13.76 -3.16 9.02
CA ASP A 33 13.87 -4.57 9.43
C ASP A 33 12.52 -5.20 9.76
N GLN A 34 11.50 -4.38 9.91
CA GLN A 34 10.15 -4.85 10.19
C GLN A 34 9.41 -5.10 8.89
N ASP A 35 8.57 -6.13 8.87
CA ASP A 35 7.63 -6.32 7.78
C ASP A 35 6.56 -5.25 7.83
N ILE A 36 6.14 -4.77 6.68
CA ILE A 36 4.95 -3.96 6.56
C ILE A 36 3.77 -4.91 6.59
N SER A 37 2.79 -4.60 7.43
CA SER A 37 1.63 -5.46 7.62
C SER A 37 0.37 -4.60 7.63
N PHE A 38 -0.60 -4.95 6.82
CA PHE A 38 -1.87 -4.23 6.79
C PHE A 38 -3.03 -5.18 6.56
N GLU A 39 -4.20 -4.75 7.02
CA GLU A 39 -5.44 -5.50 6.87
C GLU A 39 -6.35 -4.76 5.89
N ILE A 40 -6.92 -5.51 4.98
CA ILE A 40 -7.91 -5.01 4.04
C ILE A 40 -9.22 -5.72 4.36
N SER A 41 -10.27 -4.97 4.63
CA SER A 41 -11.58 -5.54 4.90
C SER A 41 -12.65 -4.87 4.05
N TYR A 42 -13.62 -5.65 3.64
CA TYR A 42 -14.73 -5.16 2.82
C TYR A 42 -15.87 -6.18 2.86
N ASN A 43 -17.04 -5.72 2.46
CA ASN A 43 -18.20 -6.59 2.32
C ASN A 43 -18.48 -6.83 0.84
N VAL A 44 -18.69 -8.08 0.49
CA VAL A 44 -19.13 -8.49 -0.85
C VAL A 44 -20.60 -8.81 -0.79
N ASN A 45 -21.39 -8.13 -1.57
CA ASN A 45 -22.85 -8.19 -1.48
C ASN A 45 -23.51 -9.16 -2.46
N GLU A 46 -22.71 -9.84 -3.28
CA GLU A 46 -23.16 -10.84 -4.26
C GLU A 46 -22.16 -12.00 -4.27
N ASP A 47 -22.58 -13.15 -4.74
CA ASP A 47 -21.66 -14.28 -4.93
C ASP A 47 -20.88 -14.07 -6.22
N ILE A 48 -19.79 -13.33 -6.13
CA ILE A 48 -18.91 -12.97 -7.23
C ILE A 48 -17.46 -13.18 -6.83
N GLU A 49 -16.60 -13.36 -7.83
CA GLU A 49 -15.16 -13.34 -7.60
C GLU A 49 -14.68 -11.94 -7.34
N THR A 50 -13.86 -11.78 -6.32
CA THR A 50 -13.18 -10.51 -6.07
C THR A 50 -11.70 -10.75 -5.84
N TYR A 51 -10.91 -9.78 -6.27
CA TYR A 51 -9.46 -9.80 -6.16
C TYR A 51 -9.00 -8.49 -5.56
N ILE A 52 -7.86 -8.53 -4.88
CA ILE A 52 -7.23 -7.34 -4.32
C ILE A 52 -6.00 -7.03 -5.15
N ALA A 53 -5.82 -5.77 -5.48
CA ALA A 53 -4.57 -5.26 -6.02
C ALA A 53 -4.18 -4.03 -5.22
N PHE A 54 -2.89 -3.85 -4.95
CA PHE A 54 -2.44 -2.66 -4.26
C PHE A 54 -1.09 -2.20 -4.80
N SER A 55 -0.78 -0.95 -4.51
CA SER A 55 0.52 -0.37 -4.81
C SER A 55 0.99 0.49 -3.66
N LEU A 56 2.31 0.57 -3.51
CA LEU A 56 2.97 1.51 -2.63
C LEU A 56 3.69 2.51 -3.51
N THR A 57 3.36 3.77 -3.34
CA THR A 57 3.90 4.87 -4.13
C THR A 57 4.72 5.78 -3.25
N ASP A 58 5.94 6.11 -3.70
CA ASP A 58 6.77 7.12 -3.06
C ASP A 58 6.09 8.48 -3.24
N ILE A 59 5.70 9.10 -2.13
CA ILE A 59 4.97 10.36 -2.18
C ILE A 59 5.84 11.48 -2.75
N ASP A 60 7.11 11.52 -2.35
CA ASP A 60 8.00 12.61 -2.73
C ASP A 60 8.46 12.53 -4.20
N ARG A 61 8.68 11.30 -4.69
CA ARG A 61 9.13 11.09 -6.08
C ARG A 61 8.02 10.82 -7.06
N GLY A 62 6.84 10.45 -6.55
CA GLY A 62 5.68 10.16 -7.39
C GLY A 62 5.81 8.90 -8.22
N ILE A 63 6.53 7.91 -7.74
CA ILE A 63 6.75 6.66 -8.47
C ILE A 63 6.26 5.45 -7.68
N TRP A 64 5.83 4.44 -8.41
CA TRP A 64 5.44 3.17 -7.80
C TRP A 64 6.71 2.42 -7.36
N ILE A 65 6.70 1.97 -6.12
CA ILE A 65 7.82 1.26 -5.53
C ILE A 65 7.54 -0.24 -5.49
N TYR A 66 6.30 -0.61 -5.22
CA TYR A 66 5.94 -2.00 -4.95
C TYR A 66 4.47 -2.20 -5.27
N ASN A 67 4.15 -3.36 -5.79
CA ASN A 67 2.75 -3.75 -5.98
C ASN A 67 2.61 -5.25 -5.86
N ASP A 68 1.42 -5.68 -5.53
CA ASP A 68 1.07 -7.10 -5.50
C ASP A 68 -0.44 -7.24 -5.69
N ASN A 69 -0.87 -8.46 -5.85
CA ASN A 69 -2.28 -8.76 -6.05
C ASN A 69 -2.59 -10.18 -5.57
N SER A 70 -3.88 -10.45 -5.44
CA SER A 70 -4.39 -11.76 -5.02
C SER A 70 -5.00 -12.52 -6.19
N PHE A 71 -4.51 -12.33 -7.41
CA PHE A 71 -5.14 -12.93 -8.59
C PHE A 71 -5.17 -14.45 -8.58
N ASP A 72 -4.26 -15.08 -7.85
CA ASP A 72 -4.23 -16.53 -7.72
C ASP A 72 -5.14 -17.07 -6.62
N SER A 73 -5.75 -16.19 -5.83
CA SER A 73 -6.55 -16.58 -4.68
C SER A 73 -7.75 -15.66 -4.53
N PRO A 74 -8.71 -15.72 -5.46
CA PRO A 74 -9.90 -14.87 -5.37
C PRO A 74 -10.78 -15.25 -4.19
N THR A 75 -11.57 -14.28 -3.74
CA THR A 75 -12.72 -14.59 -2.89
C THR A 75 -13.94 -14.78 -3.80
N GLU A 76 -14.78 -15.76 -3.52
CA GLU A 76 -15.81 -16.17 -4.47
C GLU A 76 -17.24 -16.08 -3.94
N THR A 77 -17.39 -15.73 -2.68
CA THR A 77 -18.73 -15.72 -2.06
C THR A 77 -19.02 -14.35 -1.47
N LYS A 78 -20.31 -14.06 -1.31
CA LYS A 78 -20.70 -12.84 -0.60
C LYS A 78 -20.40 -12.97 0.89
N GLY A 79 -20.31 -11.84 1.55
CA GLY A 79 -20.06 -11.76 2.98
C GLY A 79 -18.90 -10.82 3.28
N HIS A 80 -18.57 -10.76 4.56
CA HIS A 80 -17.46 -9.95 5.03
C HIS A 80 -16.14 -10.63 4.72
N LYS A 81 -15.18 -9.87 4.19
CA LYS A 81 -13.83 -10.36 3.91
C LYS A 81 -12.83 -9.56 4.71
N SER A 82 -11.82 -10.23 5.23
CA SER A 82 -10.72 -9.61 5.94
C SER A 82 -9.45 -10.37 5.58
N LEU A 83 -8.49 -9.66 4.99
CA LEU A 83 -7.25 -10.24 4.54
C LEU A 83 -6.08 -9.44 5.11
N ILE A 84 -5.06 -10.15 5.53
CA ILE A 84 -3.84 -9.53 6.04
C ILE A 84 -2.72 -9.79 5.05
N TYR A 85 -2.05 -8.71 4.66
CA TYR A 85 -0.88 -8.79 3.79
C TYR A 85 0.36 -8.40 4.57
N ARG A 86 1.46 -9.06 4.26
CA ARG A 86 2.74 -8.78 4.90
C ARG A 86 3.83 -8.84 3.86
N CYS A 87 4.71 -7.85 3.86
CA CYS A 87 5.87 -7.82 2.97
C CYS A 87 7.03 -7.11 3.63
N SER A 88 8.22 -7.30 3.07
CA SER A 88 9.45 -6.67 3.56
C SER A 88 10.00 -5.72 2.51
N LEU A 89 10.43 -4.54 2.97
CA LEU A 89 11.17 -3.58 2.15
C LEU A 89 12.54 -3.30 2.78
N ALA A 90 13.23 -4.35 3.17
CA ALA A 90 14.40 -4.29 4.04
C ALA A 90 15.55 -3.39 3.55
N ALA A 91 15.71 -3.22 2.27
CA ALA A 91 16.82 -2.41 1.72
C ALA A 91 16.42 -0.98 1.39
N ILE A 92 15.18 -0.60 1.65
CA ILE A 92 14.68 0.72 1.25
C ILE A 92 15.24 1.82 2.16
N ASN A 93 15.46 2.99 1.60
CA ASN A 93 15.85 4.18 2.35
C ASN A 93 14.65 4.77 3.09
N ASN A 94 14.89 5.84 3.84
CA ASN A 94 13.81 6.59 4.46
C ASN A 94 12.83 7.03 3.38
N ILE A 95 11.56 6.74 3.58
CA ILE A 95 10.56 6.94 2.55
C ILE A 95 9.18 7.10 3.16
N LYS A 96 8.35 7.90 2.50
CA LYS A 96 6.92 8.01 2.82
C LYS A 96 6.14 7.38 1.67
N LEU A 97 5.33 6.41 1.99
CA LEU A 97 4.61 5.63 1.00
C LEU A 97 3.11 5.86 1.12
N LYS A 98 2.48 6.02 -0.03
CA LYS A 98 1.03 6.05 -0.13
C LYS A 98 0.56 4.65 -0.53
N LEU A 99 -0.34 4.09 0.25
CA LEU A 99 -0.93 2.79 -0.04
C LEU A 99 -2.25 3.01 -0.79
N GLN A 100 -2.37 2.39 -1.95
CA GLN A 100 -3.58 2.42 -2.76
C GLN A 100 -4.06 1.00 -2.97
N VAL A 101 -5.31 0.74 -2.63
CA VAL A 101 -5.90 -0.60 -2.69
C VAL A 101 -7.12 -0.56 -3.59
N THR A 102 -7.21 -1.52 -4.48
CA THR A 102 -8.33 -1.69 -5.39
C THR A 102 -8.93 -3.07 -5.21
N ILE A 103 -10.24 -3.15 -5.14
CA ILE A 103 -10.97 -4.42 -5.22
C ILE A 103 -11.45 -4.55 -6.65
N LEU A 104 -11.11 -5.66 -7.28
CA LEU A 104 -11.41 -5.91 -8.68
C LEU A 104 -12.36 -7.09 -8.83
N GLY A 105 -13.18 -7.06 -9.88
CA GLY A 105 -14.03 -8.17 -10.26
C GLY A 105 -13.31 -9.15 -11.20
N ASP A 106 -14.03 -10.13 -11.70
CA ASP A 106 -13.46 -11.20 -12.53
C ASP A 106 -12.95 -10.72 -13.90
N SER A 107 -13.47 -9.60 -14.39
CA SER A 107 -12.98 -8.97 -15.62
C SER A 107 -11.95 -7.87 -15.33
N ARG A 108 -11.43 -7.83 -14.12
CA ARG A 108 -10.48 -6.81 -13.65
C ARG A 108 -11.09 -5.40 -13.62
N GLU A 109 -12.41 -5.31 -13.60
CA GLU A 109 -13.08 -4.03 -13.40
C GLU A 109 -12.94 -3.57 -11.95
N MET A 110 -12.81 -2.27 -11.76
CA MET A 110 -12.70 -1.70 -10.42
C MET A 110 -14.07 -1.70 -9.73
N LEU A 111 -14.15 -2.38 -8.60
CA LEU A 111 -15.37 -2.43 -7.79
C LEU A 111 -15.30 -1.49 -6.59
N ALA A 112 -14.12 -1.25 -6.05
CA ALA A 112 -13.91 -0.32 -4.95
C ALA A 112 -12.46 0.11 -4.91
N PHE A 113 -12.21 1.29 -4.34
CA PHE A 113 -10.88 1.87 -4.30
C PHE A 113 -10.66 2.61 -2.99
N ALA A 114 -9.51 2.40 -2.36
CA ALA A 114 -9.10 3.11 -1.17
C ALA A 114 -7.73 3.73 -1.38
N SER A 115 -7.63 5.03 -1.13
CA SER A 115 -6.40 5.80 -1.21
C SER A 115 -6.55 7.04 -0.36
N GLU A 116 -5.43 7.61 0.08
CA GLU A 116 -5.40 8.87 0.81
C GLU A 116 -6.31 8.88 2.04
N SER A 117 -7.54 9.37 1.91
CA SER A 117 -8.45 9.48 3.05
C SER A 117 -8.88 8.12 3.63
N ASN A 118 -8.82 7.07 2.83
CA ASN A 118 -9.31 5.75 3.22
C ASN A 118 -8.17 4.75 3.46
N ALA A 119 -6.93 5.15 3.25
CA ALA A 119 -5.78 4.27 3.37
C ALA A 119 -4.66 4.97 4.14
N PRO A 120 -3.84 4.23 4.87
CA PRO A 120 -2.79 4.83 5.68
C PRO A 120 -1.61 5.30 4.83
N ILE A 121 -0.88 6.28 5.38
CA ILE A 121 0.44 6.66 4.89
C ILE A 121 1.45 5.86 5.71
N ILE A 122 2.40 5.26 5.03
CA ILE A 122 3.42 4.41 5.65
C ILE A 122 4.75 5.15 5.62
N MET A 123 5.37 5.32 6.79
CA MET A 123 6.67 5.96 6.89
C MET A 123 7.72 4.94 7.33
N ILE A 124 8.79 4.83 6.55
CA ILE A 124 9.91 3.95 6.87
C ILE A 124 11.10 4.81 7.22
N ASN A 125 11.68 4.55 8.39
CA ASN A 125 12.83 5.29 8.90
C ASN A 125 13.94 4.32 9.28
N ARG A 126 15.10 4.48 8.65
CA ARG A 126 16.30 3.71 8.96
C ARG A 126 17.09 4.42 10.06
N ASP A 127 17.35 3.71 11.13
CA ASP A 127 18.14 4.27 12.24
C ASP A 127 19.62 4.42 11.90
N ASP A 128 20.10 3.67 10.91
CA ASP A 128 21.50 3.72 10.50
C ASP A 128 21.81 4.86 9.54
N ILE A 129 20.79 5.65 9.19
CA ILE A 129 20.95 6.85 8.38
C ILE A 129 20.67 8.04 9.28
N ALA A 130 21.71 8.82 9.58
CA ALA A 130 21.55 9.96 10.46
C ALA A 130 20.81 11.07 9.77
N SER A 131 19.56 11.26 10.10
CA SER A 131 18.76 12.38 9.63
C SER A 131 17.50 12.49 10.48
N ASP A 132 17.20 13.73 10.85
CA ASP A 132 15.93 14.04 11.52
C ASP A 132 14.88 14.54 10.55
N ASP A 133 15.23 14.63 9.28
CA ASP A 133 14.36 15.18 8.25
C ASP A 133 14.20 14.19 7.10
N PHE A 134 13.05 13.54 7.05
CA PHE A 134 12.69 12.62 5.98
C PHE A 134 12.88 13.25 4.60
N SER A 135 12.40 14.46 4.44
CA SER A 135 12.43 15.11 3.13
C SER A 135 13.83 15.34 2.61
N ALA A 136 14.74 15.76 3.49
CA ALA A 136 16.11 16.04 3.10
C ALA A 136 16.83 14.75 2.70
N VAL A 137 16.61 13.67 3.43
CA VAL A 137 17.23 12.39 3.12
C VAL A 137 16.65 11.81 1.84
N ASP A 138 15.33 11.79 1.74
CA ASP A 138 14.64 11.14 0.64
C ASP A 138 14.91 11.82 -0.69
N SER A 139 15.02 13.14 -0.71
CA SER A 139 15.27 13.86 -1.95
C SER A 139 16.71 13.71 -2.46
N ALA A 140 17.65 13.41 -1.56
CA ALA A 140 19.06 13.30 -1.90
C ALA A 140 19.54 11.87 -2.07
N ALA A 141 18.87 10.91 -1.45
CA ALA A 141 19.29 9.52 -1.43
C ALA A 141 18.60 8.70 -2.52
N GLY A 142 19.21 7.58 -2.88
CA GLY A 142 18.54 6.60 -3.74
C GLY A 142 17.47 5.85 -3.00
N LEU A 143 16.70 5.05 -3.73
CA LEU A 143 15.62 4.26 -3.13
C LEU A 143 16.13 3.11 -2.28
N ILE A 144 17.29 2.57 -2.60
CA ILE A 144 17.83 1.41 -1.93
C ILE A 144 19.14 1.80 -1.27
N HIS A 145 19.28 1.38 -0.01
CA HIS A 145 20.53 1.55 0.74
C HIS A 145 21.07 0.18 1.10
N ARG A 146 22.28 -0.11 0.64
CA ARG A 146 23.01 -1.32 0.99
C ARG A 146 24.47 -0.98 1.14
N ASN A 147 25.12 -1.67 2.05
CA ASN A 147 26.57 -1.57 2.20
C ASN A 147 27.21 -2.61 1.29
N GLY A 148 27.96 -2.14 0.33
CA GLY A 148 28.82 -3.00 -0.47
C GLY A 148 30.22 -3.07 0.15
N GLU A 149 31.15 -3.59 -0.61
CA GLU A 149 32.54 -3.69 -0.18
C GLU A 149 33.40 -2.70 -0.95
N TRP A 150 34.26 -2.02 -0.23
CA TRP A 150 35.29 -1.18 -0.81
C TRP A 150 36.62 -1.94 -0.74
N LYS A 151 37.29 -2.07 -1.87
CA LYS A 151 38.60 -2.68 -1.93
C LYS A 151 39.56 -1.69 -2.53
N ILE A 152 40.56 -1.33 -1.75
CA ILE A 152 41.58 -0.37 -2.19
C ILE A 152 42.77 -1.14 -2.75
N GLU A 153 43.11 -0.85 -3.99
CA GLU A 153 44.25 -1.51 -4.65
C GLU A 153 45.35 -0.50 -4.91
N GLY A 154 46.49 -0.78 -4.46
CA GLY A 154 47.63 0.07 -4.60
C GLY A 154 47.71 1.09 -3.50
#